data_7ce1a88e558888be2350f305437aab20
#
_entry.id   7ce1a88e558888be2350f305437aab20
#
_cell.length_a   1.000
_cell.length_b   1.000
_cell.length_c   1.000
_cell.angle_alpha   90.00
_cell.angle_beta   90.00
_cell.angle_gamma   90.00
#
_symmetry.space_group_name_H-M   'P 1'
#
loop_
_entity.id
_entity.type
_entity.pdbx_description
1 polymer ?
#
loop_
_entity_poly.entity_id
_entity_poly.type
_entity_poly.pdbx_seq_one_letter_code
_entity_poly.pdbx_strand_id
1 'polypeptide(L)'
;MTAAVGNARAQLRSLGGERLHPFYRPVAAKKMMADIRLEHAANEADYAAVHKLACDQLGAGLASLEEIRRVDQLTGASIWVLRRQDRVTGFLAPLALTAEGLEALTEGRFTAASIDETWVARLGEPLAGFYCWCYAGADQVSRGTLVLGLRTLIDTHFPDLPFFGRDSTAAGARIMRHLGFFPFDDAPHLFWRCCQLMEPVS
;
A
#
# COMPACT_ATOMS: atom_id res chain seq x y z
N MET A 1 2.51 8.28 -28.41
CA MET A 1 1.66 9.08 -27.50
C MET A 1 2.47 9.33 -26.22
N THR A 2 3.20 10.42 -26.21
CA THR A 2 3.92 10.92 -25.02
C THR A 2 3.00 11.93 -24.34
N ALA A 3 2.07 11.42 -23.52
CA ALA A 3 1.37 12.28 -22.60
C ALA A 3 2.41 12.87 -21.65
N ALA A 4 2.43 14.18 -21.55
CA ALA A 4 3.28 14.89 -20.63
C ALA A 4 3.10 14.30 -19.23
N VAL A 5 4.13 13.60 -18.75
CA VAL A 5 4.27 13.26 -17.33
C VAL A 5 4.51 14.62 -16.67
N GLY A 6 3.41 15.32 -16.38
CA GLY A 6 3.46 16.54 -15.62
C GLY A 6 4.10 16.23 -14.28
N ASN A 7 4.91 17.13 -13.78
CA ASN A 7 5.62 17.05 -12.51
C ASN A 7 4.70 16.43 -11.42
N ALA A 8 4.93 15.18 -11.06
CA ALA A 8 4.10 14.41 -10.12
C ALA A 8 4.01 15.12 -8.77
N ARG A 9 5.07 15.82 -8.34
CA ARG A 9 5.04 16.64 -7.11
C ARG A 9 4.07 17.81 -7.19
N ALA A 10 3.97 18.47 -8.35
CA ALA A 10 3.00 19.54 -8.53
C ALA A 10 1.55 19.00 -8.53
N GLN A 11 1.35 17.85 -9.14
CA GLN A 11 0.05 17.16 -9.13
C GLN A 11 -0.35 16.74 -7.72
N LEU A 12 0.57 16.16 -6.92
CA LEU A 12 0.31 15.83 -5.51
C LEU A 12 -0.10 17.06 -4.69
N ARG A 13 0.58 18.19 -4.86
CA ARG A 13 0.22 19.44 -4.17
C ARG A 13 -1.19 19.93 -4.52
N SER A 14 -1.65 19.67 -5.73
CA SER A 14 -3.01 20.03 -6.17
C SER A 14 -4.11 19.16 -5.56
N LEU A 15 -3.79 17.95 -5.08
CA LEU A 15 -4.76 17.06 -4.44
C LEU A 15 -5.19 17.53 -3.04
N GLY A 16 -4.48 18.50 -2.47
CA GLY A 16 -4.78 19.03 -1.14
C GLY A 16 -4.24 18.15 -0.01
N GLY A 17 -4.39 18.64 1.23
CA GLY A 17 -3.81 18.03 2.43
C GLY A 17 -4.53 16.78 2.94
N GLU A 18 -4.27 16.47 4.20
CA GLU A 18 -4.86 15.35 4.93
C GLU A 18 -6.40 15.35 4.92
N ARG A 19 -6.98 14.18 4.77
CA ARG A 19 -8.43 13.99 4.75
C ARG A 19 -8.82 12.86 5.70
N LEU A 20 -9.96 13.00 6.38
CA LEU A 20 -10.56 11.92 7.14
C LEU A 20 -11.30 10.98 6.18
N HIS A 21 -10.68 9.85 5.84
CA HIS A 21 -11.30 8.87 4.95
C HIS A 21 -12.11 7.82 5.75
N PRO A 22 -13.29 7.39 5.24
CA PRO A 22 -14.13 6.38 5.91
C PRO A 22 -13.42 5.06 6.25
N PHE A 23 -12.40 4.67 5.49
CA PHE A 23 -11.56 3.48 5.74
C PHE A 23 -10.99 3.47 7.16
N TYR A 24 -10.73 4.64 7.74
CA TYR A 24 -10.16 4.78 9.07
C TYR A 24 -11.15 4.55 10.21
N ARG A 25 -12.39 4.25 9.92
CA ARG A 25 -13.30 3.67 10.90
C ARG A 25 -13.08 2.16 10.93
N PRO A 26 -12.78 1.52 12.08
CA PRO A 26 -12.42 0.10 12.14
C PRO A 26 -13.43 -0.84 11.47
N VAL A 27 -14.73 -0.55 11.60
CA VAL A 27 -15.79 -1.34 10.96
C VAL A 27 -15.77 -1.19 9.45
N ALA A 28 -15.54 0.03 8.93
CA ALA A 28 -15.47 0.28 7.50
C ALA A 28 -14.21 -0.37 6.87
N ALA A 29 -13.06 -0.27 7.54
CA ALA A 29 -11.83 -0.91 7.10
C ALA A 29 -12.00 -2.44 6.98
N LYS A 30 -12.55 -3.07 8.01
CA LYS A 30 -12.82 -4.53 7.99
C LYS A 30 -13.76 -4.92 6.86
N LYS A 31 -14.84 -4.15 6.64
CA LYS A 31 -15.78 -4.42 5.55
C LYS A 31 -15.11 -4.29 4.18
N MET A 32 -14.41 -3.20 3.92
CA MET A 32 -13.71 -2.98 2.64
C MET A 32 -12.72 -4.10 2.34
N MET A 33 -11.95 -4.53 3.34
CA MET A 33 -10.98 -5.62 3.17
C MET A 33 -11.66 -6.97 3.01
N ALA A 34 -12.78 -7.24 3.70
CA ALA A 34 -13.56 -8.45 3.52
C ALA A 34 -14.16 -8.56 2.11
N ASP A 35 -14.58 -7.43 1.50
CA ASP A 35 -15.08 -7.39 0.12
C ASP A 35 -14.03 -7.87 -0.89
N ILE A 36 -12.75 -7.74 -0.58
CA ILE A 36 -11.63 -8.25 -1.36
C ILE A 36 -10.99 -9.51 -0.77
N ARG A 37 -11.68 -10.19 0.13
CA ARG A 37 -11.27 -11.45 0.78
C ARG A 37 -10.03 -11.36 1.66
N LEU A 38 -9.79 -10.21 2.26
CA LEU A 38 -8.71 -10.01 3.21
C LEU A 38 -9.25 -9.84 4.63
N GLU A 39 -8.54 -10.41 5.58
CA GLU A 39 -8.81 -10.31 7.02
C GLU A 39 -7.63 -9.63 7.71
N HIS A 40 -7.89 -8.87 8.76
CA HIS A 40 -6.80 -8.28 9.55
C HIS A 40 -6.00 -9.38 10.26
N ALA A 41 -4.68 -9.28 10.28
CA ALA A 41 -3.83 -10.20 11.03
C ALA A 41 -4.23 -10.18 12.52
N ALA A 42 -4.47 -11.37 13.09
CA ALA A 42 -5.09 -11.47 14.39
C ALA A 42 -4.16 -12.00 15.49
N ASN A 43 -3.06 -12.65 15.12
CA ASN A 43 -2.20 -13.36 16.07
C ASN A 43 -0.76 -13.51 15.56
N GLU A 44 0.12 -13.99 16.44
CA GLU A 44 1.54 -14.18 16.14
C GLU A 44 1.82 -15.10 14.94
N ALA A 45 0.99 -16.12 14.73
CA ALA A 45 1.16 -17.04 13.61
C ALA A 45 0.89 -16.33 12.26
N ASP A 46 0.00 -15.35 12.25
CA ASP A 46 -0.27 -14.53 11.07
C ASP A 46 0.94 -13.66 10.72
N TYR A 47 1.48 -12.93 11.69
CA TYR A 47 2.68 -12.10 11.48
C TYR A 47 3.89 -12.93 11.06
N ALA A 48 4.08 -14.10 11.66
CA ALA A 48 5.15 -15.02 11.26
C ALA A 48 4.96 -15.52 9.82
N ALA A 49 3.73 -15.86 9.42
CA ALA A 49 3.42 -16.28 8.06
C ALA A 49 3.63 -15.15 7.04
N VAL A 50 3.20 -13.92 7.37
CA VAL A 50 3.42 -12.71 6.57
C VAL A 50 4.90 -12.45 6.36
N HIS A 51 5.69 -12.43 7.45
CA HIS A 51 7.14 -12.23 7.38
C HIS A 51 7.83 -13.30 6.54
N LYS A 52 7.47 -14.58 6.76
CA LYS A 52 8.02 -15.69 5.98
C LYS A 52 7.71 -15.53 4.49
N LEU A 53 6.45 -15.24 4.11
CA LEU A 53 6.07 -15.01 2.72
C LEU A 53 6.82 -13.85 2.09
N ALA A 54 7.01 -12.76 2.84
CA ALA A 54 7.78 -11.61 2.38
C ALA A 54 9.24 -12.00 2.10
N CYS A 55 9.90 -12.68 3.03
CA CYS A 55 11.28 -13.14 2.88
C CYS A 55 11.45 -14.11 1.70
N ASP A 56 10.53 -15.06 1.55
CA ASP A 56 10.56 -16.06 0.46
C ASP A 56 10.41 -15.42 -0.94
N GLN A 57 9.68 -14.30 -1.05
CA GLN A 57 9.37 -13.67 -2.34
C GLN A 57 10.27 -12.47 -2.69
N LEU A 58 10.73 -11.73 -1.71
CA LEU A 58 11.44 -10.47 -1.89
C LEU A 58 12.89 -10.49 -1.41
N GLY A 59 13.27 -11.51 -0.65
CA GLY A 59 14.65 -11.68 -0.17
C GLY A 59 14.98 -10.90 1.11
N ALA A 60 16.25 -10.53 1.26
CA ALA A 60 16.75 -9.84 2.45
C ALA A 60 16.49 -8.31 2.39
N GLY A 61 16.58 -7.65 3.56
CA GLY A 61 16.43 -6.18 3.66
C GLY A 61 15.01 -5.70 3.94
N LEU A 62 14.12 -6.62 4.30
CA LEU A 62 12.75 -6.31 4.70
C LEU A 62 12.67 -5.90 6.18
N ALA A 63 11.54 -5.33 6.56
CA ALA A 63 11.22 -5.06 7.96
C ALA A 63 11.26 -6.36 8.78
N SER A 64 11.73 -6.27 10.00
CA SER A 64 11.72 -7.39 10.94
C SER A 64 10.28 -7.76 11.33
N LEU A 65 10.11 -9.00 11.84
CA LEU A 65 8.82 -9.43 12.39
C LEU A 65 8.32 -8.50 13.51
N GLU A 66 9.23 -8.03 14.34
CA GLU A 66 8.94 -7.08 15.41
C GLU A 66 8.44 -5.75 14.86
N GLU A 67 9.10 -5.23 13.81
CA GLU A 67 8.69 -3.99 13.16
C GLU A 67 7.32 -4.11 12.47
N ILE A 68 7.06 -5.22 11.78
CA ILE A 68 5.75 -5.49 11.16
C ILE A 68 4.65 -5.45 12.21
N ARG A 69 4.87 -6.12 13.36
CA ARG A 69 3.92 -6.12 14.46
C ARG A 69 3.75 -4.73 15.07
N ARG A 70 4.85 -4.03 15.33
CA ARG A 70 4.83 -2.68 15.91
C ARG A 70 4.01 -1.73 15.06
N VAL A 71 4.25 -1.73 13.75
CA VAL A 71 3.55 -0.84 12.82
C VAL A 71 2.06 -1.20 12.71
N ASP A 72 1.72 -2.49 12.69
CA ASP A 72 0.31 -2.90 12.65
C ASP A 72 -0.44 -2.55 13.94
N GLN A 73 0.19 -2.73 15.10
CA GLN A 73 -0.37 -2.30 16.38
C GLN A 73 -0.53 -0.78 16.47
N LEU A 74 0.43 -0.02 15.94
CA LEU A 74 0.38 1.44 15.91
C LEU A 74 -0.77 1.94 15.04
N THR A 75 -0.91 1.42 13.83
CA THR A 75 -1.89 1.89 12.85
C THR A 75 -3.27 1.24 13.01
N GLY A 76 -3.30 0.01 13.50
CA GLY A 76 -4.49 -0.83 13.65
C GLY A 76 -5.05 -1.39 12.33
N ALA A 77 -4.35 -1.20 11.19
CA ALA A 77 -4.87 -1.56 9.88
C ALA A 77 -3.81 -1.78 8.80
N SER A 78 -2.58 -2.15 9.17
CA SER A 78 -1.49 -2.27 8.19
C SER A 78 -1.29 -3.65 7.61
N ILE A 79 -1.71 -4.72 8.30
CA ILE A 79 -1.44 -6.09 7.86
C ILE A 79 -2.74 -6.84 7.62
N TRP A 80 -2.98 -7.19 6.36
CA TRP A 80 -4.17 -7.89 5.92
C TRP A 80 -3.79 -9.19 5.22
N VAL A 81 -4.37 -10.31 5.66
CA VAL A 81 -4.02 -11.65 5.20
C VAL A 81 -5.10 -12.25 4.31
N LEU A 82 -4.68 -12.95 3.28
CA LEU A 82 -5.52 -13.82 2.46
C LEU A 82 -5.41 -15.24 3.00
N ARG A 83 -6.54 -15.84 3.40
CA ARG A 83 -6.58 -17.21 3.88
C ARG A 83 -7.22 -18.16 2.87
N ARG A 84 -6.70 -19.36 2.85
CA ARG A 84 -7.33 -20.51 2.19
C ARG A 84 -7.13 -21.73 3.09
N GLN A 85 -8.24 -22.41 3.45
CA GLN A 85 -8.20 -23.58 4.34
C GLN A 85 -7.40 -23.27 5.65
N ASP A 86 -7.74 -22.18 6.31
CA ASP A 86 -7.13 -21.67 7.56
C ASP A 86 -5.62 -21.35 7.50
N ARG A 87 -5.03 -21.37 6.30
CA ARG A 87 -3.62 -20.99 6.11
C ARG A 87 -3.52 -19.63 5.44
N VAL A 88 -2.59 -18.82 5.90
CA VAL A 88 -2.21 -17.58 5.22
C VAL A 88 -1.52 -17.94 3.91
N THR A 89 -2.13 -17.59 2.79
CA THR A 89 -1.60 -17.84 1.45
C THR A 89 -1.20 -16.56 0.73
N GLY A 90 -1.44 -15.43 1.34
CA GLY A 90 -1.00 -14.14 0.83
C GLY A 90 -1.28 -13.03 1.84
N PHE A 91 -0.75 -11.85 1.57
CA PHE A 91 -1.01 -10.67 2.38
C PHE A 91 -0.86 -9.38 1.56
N LEU A 92 -1.48 -8.32 2.06
CA LEU A 92 -1.35 -6.95 1.61
C LEU A 92 -1.07 -6.07 2.83
N ALA A 93 -0.06 -5.21 2.72
CA ALA A 93 0.35 -4.29 3.77
C ALA A 93 0.21 -2.82 3.31
N PRO A 94 -0.99 -2.23 3.32
CA PRO A 94 -1.20 -0.82 3.01
C PRO A 94 -0.84 0.03 4.23
N LEU A 95 0.09 0.95 4.09
CA LEU A 95 0.37 1.99 5.06
C LEU A 95 -0.36 3.26 4.66
N ALA A 96 -1.17 3.76 5.53
CA ALA A 96 -1.71 5.09 5.40
C ALA A 96 -0.70 6.11 5.85
N LEU A 97 -0.50 7.12 5.05
CA LEU A 97 0.51 8.13 5.26
C LEU A 97 -0.13 9.41 5.80
N THR A 98 0.50 10.00 6.81
CA THR A 98 0.29 11.41 7.16
C THR A 98 0.87 12.32 6.07
N ALA A 99 0.64 13.63 6.14
CA ALA A 99 1.29 14.59 5.25
C ALA A 99 2.81 14.52 5.36
N GLU A 100 3.34 14.37 6.57
CA GLU A 100 4.78 14.23 6.83
C GLU A 100 5.31 12.91 6.23
N GLY A 101 4.57 11.81 6.37
CA GLY A 101 4.94 10.52 5.78
C GLY A 101 4.95 10.54 4.26
N LEU A 102 3.98 11.23 3.64
CA LEU A 102 3.94 11.43 2.20
C LEU A 102 5.14 12.26 1.73
N GLU A 103 5.49 13.33 2.44
CA GLU A 103 6.67 14.14 2.15
C GLU A 103 7.95 13.31 2.30
N ALA A 104 8.11 12.57 3.42
CA ALA A 104 9.25 11.70 3.65
C ALA A 104 9.40 10.64 2.53
N LEU A 105 8.29 10.07 2.05
CA LEU A 105 8.29 9.10 0.95
C LEU A 105 8.76 9.72 -0.37
N THR A 106 8.23 10.88 -0.71
CA THR A 106 8.52 11.55 -1.99
C THR A 106 9.90 12.21 -2.02
N GLU A 107 10.47 12.50 -0.86
CA GLU A 107 11.86 13.00 -0.71
C GLU A 107 12.89 11.89 -0.54
N GLY A 108 12.47 10.62 -0.47
CA GLY A 108 13.37 9.48 -0.32
C GLY A 108 13.88 9.25 1.11
N ARG A 109 13.31 9.94 2.10
CA ARG A 109 13.65 9.76 3.53
C ARG A 109 12.94 8.57 4.16
N PHE A 110 11.85 8.09 3.54
CA PHE A 110 11.04 6.99 4.05
C PHE A 110 11.78 5.66 3.93
N THR A 111 12.03 5.01 5.06
CA THR A 111 12.68 3.71 5.13
C THR A 111 11.66 2.61 5.43
N ALA A 112 11.53 1.63 4.53
CA ALA A 112 10.58 0.53 4.69
C ALA A 112 10.97 -0.48 5.79
N ALA A 113 12.22 -0.47 6.24
CA ALA A 113 12.72 -1.37 7.29
C ALA A 113 12.48 -0.86 8.72
N SER A 114 12.26 0.46 8.87
CA SER A 114 11.99 1.11 10.16
C SER A 114 11.10 2.32 9.92
N ILE A 115 9.84 2.24 10.31
CA ILE A 115 8.81 3.25 10.05
C ILE A 115 8.77 4.23 11.21
N ASP A 116 8.95 5.52 10.92
CA ASP A 116 8.71 6.57 11.90
C ASP A 116 7.20 6.67 12.19
N GLU A 117 6.86 6.81 13.47
CA GLU A 117 5.46 6.89 13.92
C GLU A 117 4.72 8.10 13.35
N THR A 118 5.44 9.20 13.11
CA THR A 118 4.88 10.44 12.54
C THR A 118 4.50 10.30 11.07
N TRP A 119 5.03 9.28 10.38
CA TRP A 119 4.79 9.07 8.95
C TRP A 119 3.52 8.29 8.64
N VAL A 120 2.95 7.59 9.63
CA VAL A 120 1.79 6.73 9.42
C VAL A 120 0.60 7.19 10.23
N ALA A 121 -0.56 7.25 9.59
CA ALA A 121 -1.81 7.59 10.24
C ALA A 121 -2.40 6.38 10.95
N ARG A 122 -2.97 6.60 12.12
CA ARG A 122 -3.71 5.59 12.88
C ARG A 122 -5.16 5.52 12.41
N LEU A 123 -5.85 4.43 12.74
CA LEU A 123 -7.29 4.37 12.54
C LEU A 123 -7.99 5.55 13.21
N GLY A 124 -8.80 6.29 12.44
CA GLY A 124 -9.51 7.48 12.92
C GLY A 124 -8.79 8.81 12.68
N GLU A 125 -7.54 8.77 12.24
CA GLU A 125 -6.77 9.97 11.92
C GLU A 125 -6.88 10.35 10.43
N PRO A 126 -6.68 11.62 10.07
CA PRO A 126 -6.55 12.05 8.69
C PRO A 126 -5.34 11.44 8.01
N LEU A 127 -5.42 11.25 6.70
CA LEU A 127 -4.33 10.73 5.88
C LEU A 127 -4.15 11.53 4.60
N ALA A 128 -2.95 11.50 4.05
CA ALA A 128 -2.58 12.18 2.81
C ALA A 128 -2.45 11.23 1.62
N GLY A 129 -2.34 9.93 1.84
CA GLY A 129 -2.22 8.92 0.80
C GLY A 129 -1.93 7.54 1.37
N PHE A 130 -1.65 6.59 0.49
CA PHE A 130 -1.29 5.23 0.85
C PHE A 130 0.06 4.84 0.24
N TYR A 131 0.82 4.05 0.97
CA TYR A 131 1.98 3.34 0.49
C TYR A 131 1.78 1.83 0.61
N CYS A 132 1.82 1.10 -0.50
CA CYS A 132 1.87 -0.36 -0.47
C CYS A 132 3.24 -0.80 0.02
N TRP A 133 3.35 -1.02 1.33
CA TRP A 133 4.59 -1.43 1.98
C TRP A 133 5.09 -2.76 1.45
N CYS A 134 4.17 -3.72 1.36
CA CYS A 134 4.45 -5.02 0.78
C CYS A 134 3.16 -5.72 0.37
N TYR A 135 3.24 -6.58 -0.62
CA TYR A 135 2.26 -7.65 -0.84
C TYR A 135 2.98 -8.89 -1.37
N ALA A 136 2.55 -10.06 -0.95
CA ALA A 136 3.08 -11.32 -1.45
C ALA A 136 2.01 -12.41 -1.43
N GLY A 137 2.08 -13.34 -2.37
CA GLY A 137 1.20 -14.50 -2.46
C GLY A 137 1.97 -15.78 -2.72
N ALA A 138 1.64 -16.84 -2.00
CA ALA A 138 2.33 -18.13 -2.07
C ALA A 138 2.22 -18.78 -3.46
N ASP A 139 1.12 -18.56 -4.15
CA ASP A 139 0.84 -19.13 -5.47
C ASP A 139 0.24 -18.09 -6.43
N GLN A 140 0.07 -18.48 -7.69
CA GLN A 140 -0.46 -17.58 -8.73
C GLN A 140 -1.90 -17.12 -8.44
N VAL A 141 -2.73 -17.98 -7.85
CA VAL A 141 -4.11 -17.65 -7.51
C VAL A 141 -4.14 -16.59 -6.40
N SER A 142 -3.34 -16.78 -5.35
CA SER A 142 -3.22 -15.83 -4.26
C SER A 142 -2.69 -14.47 -4.76
N ARG A 143 -1.66 -14.48 -5.60
CA ARG A 143 -1.13 -13.25 -6.22
C ARG A 143 -2.17 -12.54 -7.08
N GLY A 144 -2.90 -13.27 -7.92
CA GLY A 144 -3.99 -12.72 -8.73
C GLY A 144 -5.09 -12.10 -7.88
N THR A 145 -5.50 -12.76 -6.80
CA THR A 145 -6.49 -12.24 -5.85
C THR A 145 -6.03 -10.93 -5.21
N LEU A 146 -4.77 -10.86 -4.76
CA LEU A 146 -4.20 -9.65 -4.16
C LEU A 146 -4.12 -8.48 -5.16
N VAL A 147 -3.71 -8.74 -6.41
CA VAL A 147 -3.64 -7.72 -7.45
C VAL A 147 -5.04 -7.17 -7.77
N LEU A 148 -6.05 -8.03 -7.90
CA LEU A 148 -7.44 -7.61 -8.10
C LEU A 148 -7.96 -6.83 -6.88
N GLY A 149 -7.65 -7.30 -5.68
CA GLY A 149 -8.01 -6.62 -4.44
C GLY A 149 -7.39 -5.23 -4.35
N LEU A 150 -6.11 -5.10 -4.62
CA LEU A 150 -5.41 -3.81 -4.64
C LEU A 150 -6.03 -2.85 -5.67
N ARG A 151 -6.36 -3.36 -6.87
CA ARG A 151 -7.06 -2.57 -7.89
C ARG A 151 -8.42 -2.09 -7.39
N THR A 152 -9.21 -2.96 -6.78
CA THR A 152 -10.53 -2.60 -6.21
C THR A 152 -10.39 -1.54 -5.12
N LEU A 153 -9.40 -1.68 -4.22
CA LEU A 153 -9.13 -0.66 -3.21
C LEU A 153 -8.87 0.70 -3.83
N ILE A 154 -7.98 0.77 -4.81
CA ILE A 154 -7.60 2.03 -5.46
C ILE A 154 -8.78 2.62 -6.25
N ASP A 155 -9.42 1.82 -7.10
CA ASP A 155 -10.41 2.33 -8.06
C ASP A 155 -11.76 2.64 -7.41
N THR A 156 -12.11 1.90 -6.34
CA THR A 156 -13.45 1.98 -5.74
C THR A 156 -13.45 2.67 -4.39
N HIS A 157 -12.44 2.39 -3.55
CA HIS A 157 -12.44 2.86 -2.17
C HIS A 157 -11.59 4.09 -1.94
N PHE A 158 -10.54 4.28 -2.76
CA PHE A 158 -9.60 5.39 -2.60
C PHE A 158 -9.33 6.17 -3.91
N PRO A 159 -10.35 6.47 -4.73
CA PRO A 159 -10.14 7.12 -6.03
C PRO A 159 -9.47 8.49 -5.91
N ASP A 160 -9.66 9.15 -4.77
CA ASP A 160 -9.22 10.53 -4.52
C ASP A 160 -7.89 10.63 -3.78
N LEU A 161 -7.30 9.49 -3.41
CA LEU A 161 -6.05 9.44 -2.66
C LEU A 161 -4.91 8.93 -3.51
N PRO A 162 -3.72 9.52 -3.41
CA PRO A 162 -2.53 9.00 -4.07
C PRO A 162 -2.12 7.67 -3.44
N PHE A 163 -1.84 6.69 -4.29
CA PHE A 163 -1.36 5.38 -3.91
C PHE A 163 0.06 5.19 -4.43
N PHE A 164 0.97 4.78 -3.56
CA PHE A 164 2.38 4.58 -3.87
C PHE A 164 2.80 3.13 -3.68
N GLY A 165 3.85 2.74 -4.38
CA GLY A 165 4.53 1.46 -4.18
C GLY A 165 5.94 1.51 -4.73
N ARG A 166 6.81 0.62 -4.26
CA ARG A 166 8.16 0.44 -4.82
C ARG A 166 8.25 -0.89 -5.55
N ASP A 167 8.99 -0.89 -6.67
CA ASP A 167 9.33 -2.12 -7.34
C ASP A 167 10.54 -2.78 -6.66
N SER A 168 10.32 -3.96 -6.13
CA SER A 168 11.42 -4.81 -5.62
C SER A 168 11.87 -5.84 -6.66
N THR A 169 11.08 -6.01 -7.74
CA THR A 169 11.33 -6.99 -8.79
C THR A 169 10.83 -6.50 -10.14
N ALA A 170 11.43 -6.99 -11.23
CA ALA A 170 10.95 -6.70 -12.59
C ALA A 170 9.48 -7.15 -12.81
N ALA A 171 9.04 -8.20 -12.13
CA ALA A 171 7.65 -8.64 -12.16
C ALA A 171 6.74 -7.63 -11.44
N GLY A 172 7.15 -7.11 -10.28
CA GLY A 172 6.45 -6.07 -9.54
C GLY A 172 6.29 -4.80 -10.36
N ALA A 173 7.36 -4.33 -11.01
CA ALA A 173 7.31 -3.17 -11.89
C ALA A 173 6.29 -3.35 -13.05
N ARG A 174 6.23 -4.54 -13.65
CA ARG A 174 5.23 -4.83 -14.69
C ARG A 174 3.80 -4.79 -14.16
N ILE A 175 3.56 -5.38 -12.98
CA ILE A 175 2.25 -5.36 -12.33
C ILE A 175 1.81 -3.94 -12.02
N MET A 176 2.70 -3.12 -11.45
CA MET A 176 2.39 -1.72 -11.16
C MET A 176 1.99 -0.95 -12.43
N ARG A 177 2.76 -1.06 -13.52
CA ARG A 177 2.39 -0.43 -14.80
C ARG A 177 1.05 -0.94 -15.32
N HIS A 178 0.77 -2.23 -15.21
CA HIS A 178 -0.51 -2.83 -15.60
C HIS A 178 -1.67 -2.31 -14.74
N LEU A 179 -1.43 -2.01 -13.48
CA LEU A 179 -2.38 -1.36 -12.59
C LEU A 179 -2.49 0.16 -12.80
N GLY A 180 -1.79 0.74 -13.78
CA GLY A 180 -1.82 2.17 -14.09
C GLY A 180 -0.97 3.04 -13.18
N PHE A 181 0.01 2.47 -12.51
CA PHE A 181 1.01 3.25 -11.79
C PHE A 181 2.08 3.81 -12.73
N PHE A 182 2.54 5.00 -12.45
CA PHE A 182 3.62 5.69 -13.17
C PHE A 182 4.83 5.86 -12.26
N PRO A 183 6.05 5.88 -12.82
CA PRO A 183 7.24 6.29 -12.06
C PRO A 183 7.04 7.69 -11.47
N PHE A 184 7.54 7.88 -10.26
CA PHE A 184 7.48 9.16 -9.58
C PHE A 184 8.74 9.98 -9.89
N ASP A 185 8.60 11.04 -10.69
CA ASP A 185 9.65 12.00 -11.08
C ASP A 185 11.09 11.41 -11.05
N ASP A 186 11.97 11.95 -10.16
CA ASP A 186 13.37 11.55 -10.03
C ASP A 186 13.58 10.28 -9.17
N ALA A 187 12.51 9.62 -8.73
CA ALA A 187 12.56 8.38 -7.95
C ALA A 187 12.07 7.18 -8.77
N PRO A 188 12.88 6.62 -9.69
CA PRO A 188 12.43 5.65 -10.69
C PRO A 188 11.91 4.33 -10.10
N HIS A 189 12.27 4.01 -8.85
CA HIS A 189 11.76 2.84 -8.13
C HIS A 189 10.50 3.12 -7.31
N LEU A 190 10.07 4.38 -7.22
CA LEU A 190 8.81 4.77 -6.60
C LEU A 190 7.78 4.97 -7.70
N PHE A 191 6.68 4.26 -7.59
CA PHE A 191 5.53 4.36 -8.49
C PHE A 191 4.36 4.96 -7.74
N TRP A 192 3.52 5.70 -8.46
CA TRP A 192 2.33 6.27 -7.88
C TRP A 192 1.14 6.23 -8.82
N ARG A 193 -0.07 6.30 -8.27
CA ARG A 193 -1.32 6.40 -8.99
C ARG A 193 -2.32 7.22 -8.18
N CYS A 194 -3.12 8.03 -8.87
CA CYS A 194 -4.32 8.66 -8.32
C CYS A 194 -5.37 8.72 -9.43
N CYS A 195 -6.56 8.16 -9.20
CA CYS A 195 -7.58 8.04 -10.24
C CYS A 195 -8.10 9.41 -10.72
N GLN A 196 -8.22 10.40 -9.82
CA GLN A 196 -8.68 11.75 -10.19
C GLN A 196 -7.77 12.48 -11.17
N LEU A 197 -6.49 12.14 -11.22
CA LEU A 197 -5.51 12.78 -12.13
C LEU A 197 -5.38 12.04 -13.46
N MET A 198 -6.12 10.95 -13.63
CA MET A 198 -6.05 10.07 -14.81
C MET A 198 -7.17 10.34 -15.81
N GLU A 199 -8.07 11.29 -15.56
CA GLU A 199 -9.05 11.65 -16.55
C GLU A 199 -8.35 12.26 -17.77
N PRO A 200 -8.58 11.72 -18.98
CA PRO A 200 -8.03 12.31 -20.19
C PRO A 200 -8.58 13.73 -20.31
N VAL A 201 -7.67 14.71 -20.40
CA VAL A 201 -8.04 16.04 -20.86
C VAL A 201 -8.66 15.85 -22.24
N SER A 202 -9.97 15.99 -22.30
CA SER A 202 -10.78 15.91 -23.52
C SER A 202 -10.44 17.05 -24.47
#